data_571951bde304d7c19a3ea403e8190826
#
_entry.id   571951bde304d7c19a3ea403e8190826
#
_cell.length_a   1.000
_cell.length_b   1.000
_cell.length_c   1.000
_cell.angle_alpha   90.00
_cell.angle_beta   90.00
_cell.angle_gamma   90.00
#
_symmetry.space_group_name_H-M   'P 1'
#
loop_
_entity.id
_entity.type
_entity.pdbx_description
1 polymer ?
#
loop_
_entity_poly.entity_id
_entity_poly.type
_entity_poly.pdbx_seq_one_letter_code
_entity_poly.pdbx_strand_id
1 'polypeptide(L)'
;RRARVYNAPEAVSEISYDDLSPVEAECKMFRRAIEKLPGRFLETFMTAASPGIVVTTMMNRHYDSHEAYLLAVARELKKEYRYIIDAGFTLQIDAPDLAMERAGFFQNQSLSQFQKFVGMHIEALNCALDGIPSDKVRLHACWGNRNSPHVHDVPCPEILPLLYEAKVGAISLPFANPRHAHEVEAFRDHPLPDHMILMPGVIETVTNYVEHPEVVAERLNRAVEATGD
;
A
#
# COMPACT_ATOMS: atom_id res chain seq x y z
N ARG A 1 -19.09 -12.25 -4.12
CA ARG A 1 -18.26 -11.52 -3.17
C ARG A 1 -18.76 -10.08 -3.08
N ARG A 2 -18.84 -9.47 -1.89
CA ARG A 2 -19.29 -8.08 -1.73
C ARG A 2 -18.11 -7.15 -2.03
N ALA A 3 -18.32 -6.11 -2.83
CA ALA A 3 -17.37 -5.03 -2.95
C ALA A 3 -17.58 -4.00 -1.80
N ARG A 4 -16.54 -3.23 -1.47
CA ARG A 4 -16.60 -2.20 -0.44
C ARG A 4 -17.46 -1.01 -0.82
N VAL A 5 -17.67 -0.78 -2.10
CA VAL A 5 -18.34 0.40 -2.63
C VAL A 5 -19.80 0.08 -2.90
N TYR A 6 -20.69 0.97 -2.50
CA TYR A 6 -22.10 0.87 -2.87
C TYR A 6 -22.23 1.08 -4.38
N ASN A 7 -22.95 0.19 -5.08
CA ASN A 7 -22.98 0.13 -6.55
C ASN A 7 -21.58 -0.01 -7.16
N ALA A 8 -20.78 -0.94 -6.65
CA ALA A 8 -19.44 -1.21 -7.16
C ALA A 8 -19.49 -1.55 -8.65
N PRO A 9 -18.49 -1.10 -9.43
CA PRO A 9 -18.32 -1.55 -10.81
C PRO A 9 -18.10 -3.07 -10.85
N GLU A 10 -18.40 -3.69 -11.99
CA GLU A 10 -18.30 -5.14 -12.17
C GLU A 10 -17.37 -5.46 -13.36
N ALA A 11 -16.45 -6.38 -13.17
CA ALA A 11 -15.66 -6.98 -14.24
C ALA A 11 -16.52 -8.05 -14.94
N VAL A 12 -17.12 -7.70 -16.07
CA VAL A 12 -18.04 -8.59 -16.83
C VAL A 12 -17.37 -9.24 -18.05
N SER A 13 -16.13 -8.89 -18.32
CA SER A 13 -15.28 -9.43 -19.39
C SER A 13 -13.82 -9.45 -18.93
N GLU A 14 -12.91 -9.87 -19.81
CA GLU A 14 -11.49 -9.79 -19.57
C GLU A 14 -11.07 -8.34 -19.26
N ILE A 15 -10.21 -8.18 -18.25
CA ILE A 15 -9.66 -6.89 -17.85
C ILE A 15 -8.56 -6.48 -18.83
N SER A 16 -8.62 -5.24 -19.28
CA SER A 16 -7.61 -4.62 -20.11
C SER A 16 -7.36 -3.16 -19.70
N TYR A 17 -6.11 -2.76 -19.65
CA TYR A 17 -5.68 -1.37 -19.46
C TYR A 17 -5.32 -0.81 -20.82
N ASP A 18 -6.31 -0.26 -21.51
CA ASP A 18 -6.19 0.12 -22.92
C ASP A 18 -5.69 1.56 -23.12
N ASP A 19 -5.91 2.44 -22.15
CA ASP A 19 -5.58 3.87 -22.26
C ASP A 19 -4.67 4.32 -21.11
N LEU A 20 -3.39 4.55 -21.41
CA LEU A 20 -2.41 5.11 -20.49
C LEU A 20 -2.40 6.65 -20.47
N SER A 21 -3.19 7.32 -21.31
CA SER A 21 -3.19 8.79 -21.41
C SER A 21 -3.45 9.52 -20.08
N PRO A 22 -4.29 9.01 -19.14
CA PRO A 22 -4.46 9.64 -17.84
C PRO A 22 -3.16 9.68 -17.01
N VAL A 23 -2.48 8.52 -16.84
CA VAL A 23 -1.23 8.47 -16.07
C VAL A 23 -0.12 9.26 -16.76
N GLU A 24 -0.09 9.28 -18.11
CA GLU A 24 0.83 10.13 -18.85
C GLU A 24 0.60 11.62 -18.56
N ALA A 25 -0.65 12.06 -18.56
CA ALA A 25 -1.01 13.44 -18.28
C ALA A 25 -0.63 13.83 -16.83
N GLU A 26 -0.89 12.95 -15.86
CA GLU A 26 -0.54 13.16 -14.46
C GLU A 26 0.98 13.28 -14.27
N CYS A 27 1.78 12.36 -14.83
CA CYS A 27 3.24 12.41 -14.78
C CYS A 27 3.79 13.70 -15.41
N LYS A 28 3.24 14.11 -16.57
CA LYS A 28 3.62 15.37 -17.25
C LYS A 28 3.26 16.60 -16.42
N MET A 29 2.06 16.60 -15.80
CA MET A 29 1.60 17.70 -14.94
C MET A 29 2.49 17.82 -13.70
N PHE A 30 2.79 16.70 -13.03
CA PHE A 30 3.63 16.68 -11.85
C PHE A 30 5.05 17.15 -12.14
N ARG A 31 5.65 16.69 -13.24
CA ARG A 31 6.98 17.17 -13.69
C ARG A 31 7.01 18.67 -13.89
N ARG A 32 6.02 19.23 -14.59
CA ARG A 32 5.90 20.69 -14.79
C ARG A 32 5.72 21.47 -13.47
N ALA A 33 5.07 20.86 -12.48
CA ALA A 33 4.93 21.48 -11.16
C ALA A 33 6.26 21.50 -10.42
N ILE A 34 7.03 20.40 -10.44
CA ILE A 34 8.36 20.31 -9.81
C ILE A 34 9.33 21.31 -10.44
N GLU A 35 9.36 21.43 -11.77
CA GLU A 35 10.24 22.34 -12.51
C GLU A 35 10.03 23.84 -12.13
N LYS A 36 8.84 24.19 -11.64
CA LYS A 36 8.52 25.56 -11.22
C LYS A 36 8.90 25.86 -9.77
N LEU A 37 9.28 24.86 -9.00
CA LEU A 37 9.62 25.05 -7.59
C LEU A 37 11.10 25.42 -7.42
N PRO A 38 11.42 26.34 -6.51
CA PRO A 38 12.80 26.81 -6.32
C PRO A 38 13.70 25.80 -5.60
N GLY A 39 13.16 24.71 -5.09
CA GLY A 39 13.86 23.69 -4.30
C GLY A 39 14.24 22.46 -5.15
N ARG A 40 15.14 21.65 -4.58
CA ARG A 40 15.42 20.30 -5.08
C ARG A 40 14.82 19.31 -4.11
N PHE A 41 14.06 18.36 -4.64
CA PHE A 41 13.58 17.20 -3.90
C PHE A 41 14.63 16.10 -3.99
N LEU A 42 14.85 15.39 -2.89
CA LEU A 42 15.71 14.19 -2.90
C LEU A 42 15.08 13.11 -3.78
N GLU A 43 13.77 12.99 -3.69
CA GLU A 43 13.00 12.03 -4.44
C GLU A 43 11.60 12.57 -4.73
N THR A 44 11.04 12.16 -5.85
CA THR A 44 9.66 12.43 -6.24
C THR A 44 8.96 11.12 -6.58
N PHE A 45 7.71 10.97 -6.18
CA PHE A 45 6.99 9.71 -6.37
C PHE A 45 5.57 9.94 -6.90
N MET A 46 5.06 8.91 -7.57
CA MET A 46 3.66 8.81 -7.99
C MET A 46 3.02 7.61 -7.31
N THR A 47 1.76 7.75 -6.92
CA THR A 47 0.99 6.65 -6.33
C THR A 47 0.22 5.89 -7.39
N ALA A 48 0.11 4.58 -7.21
CA ALA A 48 -0.75 3.71 -7.99
C ALA A 48 -1.45 2.70 -7.07
N ALA A 49 -2.64 2.24 -7.47
CA ALA A 49 -3.39 1.25 -6.71
C ALA A 49 -2.72 -0.12 -6.75
N SER A 50 -2.77 -0.90 -5.66
CA SER A 50 -2.42 -2.32 -5.70
C SER A 50 -3.44 -3.13 -6.52
N PRO A 51 -3.06 -4.28 -7.08
CA PRO A 51 -4.04 -5.21 -7.66
C PRO A 51 -5.12 -5.60 -6.66
N GLY A 52 -4.74 -5.74 -5.40
CA GLY A 52 -5.61 -6.13 -4.30
C GLY A 52 -6.71 -5.13 -4.02
N ILE A 53 -6.40 -3.83 -3.92
CA ILE A 53 -7.45 -2.82 -3.68
C ILE A 53 -8.42 -2.72 -4.86
N VAL A 54 -7.95 -2.89 -6.10
CA VAL A 54 -8.81 -2.90 -7.28
C VAL A 54 -9.83 -4.02 -7.20
N VAL A 55 -9.41 -5.27 -6.94
CA VAL A 55 -10.33 -6.42 -6.88
C VAL A 55 -11.23 -6.44 -5.65
N THR A 56 -10.94 -5.66 -4.61
CA THR A 56 -11.83 -5.50 -3.46
C THR A 56 -12.87 -4.39 -3.65
N THR A 57 -12.65 -3.49 -4.60
CA THR A 57 -13.56 -2.39 -4.95
C THR A 57 -14.39 -2.65 -6.21
N MET A 58 -13.97 -3.55 -7.09
CA MET A 58 -14.67 -3.96 -8.30
C MET A 58 -15.05 -5.45 -8.22
N MET A 59 -16.32 -5.79 -8.49
CA MET A 59 -16.81 -7.16 -8.34
C MET A 59 -16.42 -8.03 -9.53
N ASN A 60 -15.92 -9.24 -9.26
CA ASN A 60 -15.68 -10.26 -10.28
C ASN A 60 -16.99 -10.89 -10.74
N ARG A 61 -17.30 -10.81 -12.06
CA ARG A 61 -18.40 -11.48 -12.74
C ARG A 61 -17.93 -12.32 -13.93
N HIS A 62 -16.63 -12.33 -14.20
CA HIS A 62 -16.09 -12.97 -15.40
C HIS A 62 -15.14 -14.12 -15.09
N TYR A 63 -14.23 -13.94 -14.13
CA TYR A 63 -13.20 -14.94 -13.84
C TYR A 63 -13.69 -16.03 -12.89
N ASP A 64 -13.22 -17.27 -13.08
CA ASP A 64 -13.65 -18.44 -12.32
C ASP A 64 -13.22 -18.42 -10.84
N SER A 65 -12.16 -17.67 -10.51
CA SER A 65 -11.66 -17.55 -9.14
C SER A 65 -11.21 -16.13 -8.80
N HIS A 66 -11.07 -15.86 -7.49
CA HIS A 66 -10.50 -14.61 -7.03
C HIS A 66 -9.04 -14.44 -7.45
N GLU A 67 -8.28 -15.52 -7.39
CA GLU A 67 -6.87 -15.56 -7.79
C GLU A 67 -6.69 -15.25 -9.27
N ALA A 68 -7.48 -15.89 -10.15
CA ALA A 68 -7.44 -15.61 -11.58
C ALA A 68 -7.77 -14.15 -11.90
N TYR A 69 -8.76 -13.58 -11.22
CA TYR A 69 -9.14 -12.18 -11.34
C TYR A 69 -8.03 -11.24 -10.86
N LEU A 70 -7.48 -11.52 -9.67
CA LEU A 70 -6.39 -10.73 -9.08
C LEU A 70 -5.14 -10.71 -9.97
N LEU A 71 -4.75 -11.87 -10.51
CA LEU A 71 -3.62 -11.97 -11.44
C LEU A 71 -3.89 -11.27 -12.79
N ALA A 72 -5.13 -11.27 -13.28
CA ALA A 72 -5.51 -10.52 -14.48
C ALA A 72 -5.33 -9.02 -14.25
N VAL A 73 -5.83 -8.49 -13.13
CA VAL A 73 -5.65 -7.08 -12.77
C VAL A 73 -4.16 -6.75 -12.57
N ALA A 74 -3.38 -7.62 -11.92
CA ALA A 74 -1.96 -7.42 -11.70
C ALA A 74 -1.17 -7.28 -13.02
N ARG A 75 -1.47 -8.13 -14.02
CA ARG A 75 -0.84 -8.05 -15.35
C ARG A 75 -1.12 -6.73 -16.05
N GLU A 76 -2.32 -6.20 -15.90
CA GLU A 76 -2.71 -4.95 -16.54
C GLU A 76 -2.13 -3.72 -15.83
N LEU A 77 -2.14 -3.69 -14.49
CA LEU A 77 -1.54 -2.60 -13.72
C LEU A 77 -0.01 -2.50 -13.91
N LYS A 78 0.66 -3.58 -14.28
CA LYS A 78 2.08 -3.55 -14.65
C LYS A 78 2.41 -2.51 -15.71
N LYS A 79 1.47 -2.20 -16.62
CA LYS A 79 1.64 -1.18 -17.66
C LYS A 79 1.76 0.22 -17.05
N GLU A 80 0.88 0.55 -16.10
CA GLU A 80 0.91 1.82 -15.37
C GLU A 80 2.16 1.95 -14.50
N TYR A 81 2.52 0.89 -13.76
CA TYR A 81 3.71 0.88 -12.91
C TYR A 81 4.99 1.13 -13.70
N ARG A 82 5.14 0.46 -14.84
CA ARG A 82 6.28 0.70 -15.73
C ARG A 82 6.29 2.12 -16.27
N TYR A 83 5.14 2.66 -16.67
CA TYR A 83 5.08 4.03 -17.17
C TYR A 83 5.57 5.04 -16.12
N ILE A 84 5.14 4.90 -14.85
CA ILE A 84 5.57 5.77 -13.73
C ILE A 84 7.09 5.69 -13.55
N ILE A 85 7.65 4.48 -13.52
CA ILE A 85 9.10 4.26 -13.38
C ILE A 85 9.89 4.84 -14.58
N ASP A 86 9.44 4.58 -15.80
CA ASP A 86 10.07 5.09 -17.03
C ASP A 86 9.97 6.62 -17.13
N ALA A 87 8.93 7.20 -16.55
CA ALA A 87 8.80 8.65 -16.37
C ALA A 87 9.78 9.22 -15.33
N GLY A 88 10.54 8.39 -14.61
CA GLY A 88 11.59 8.81 -13.65
C GLY A 88 11.10 9.11 -12.25
N PHE A 89 9.91 8.62 -11.88
CA PHE A 89 9.36 8.73 -10.53
C PHE A 89 9.57 7.43 -9.75
N THR A 90 9.69 7.53 -8.43
CA THR A 90 9.49 6.40 -7.54
C THR A 90 8.01 6.01 -7.56
N LEU A 91 7.74 4.73 -7.60
CA LEU A 91 6.37 4.19 -7.55
C LEU A 91 5.97 3.92 -6.10
N GLN A 92 4.89 4.51 -5.62
CA GLN A 92 4.27 4.13 -4.35
C GLN A 92 2.99 3.34 -4.60
N ILE A 93 2.98 2.09 -4.20
CA ILE A 93 1.78 1.22 -4.28
C ILE A 93 0.91 1.47 -3.06
N ASP A 94 -0.33 1.87 -3.28
CA ASP A 94 -1.34 1.99 -2.23
C ASP A 94 -2.10 0.67 -2.10
N ALA A 95 -1.81 -0.06 -1.01
CA ALA A 95 -2.30 -1.42 -0.76
C ALA A 95 -2.98 -1.55 0.62
N PRO A 96 -4.04 -0.76 0.89
CA PRO A 96 -4.77 -0.89 2.16
C PRO A 96 -5.43 -2.25 2.33
N ASP A 97 -5.68 -2.99 1.25
CA ASP A 97 -6.20 -4.35 1.26
C ASP A 97 -5.38 -5.33 2.11
N LEU A 98 -4.08 -5.09 2.25
CA LEU A 98 -3.17 -5.96 3.01
C LEU A 98 -3.39 -5.90 4.54
N ALA A 99 -4.03 -4.85 5.06
CA ALA A 99 -4.35 -4.72 6.49
C ALA A 99 -5.85 -4.44 6.73
N MET A 100 -6.42 -3.46 6.03
CA MET A 100 -7.78 -2.97 6.23
C MET A 100 -8.86 -4.05 6.04
N GLU A 101 -8.63 -5.03 5.14
CA GLU A 101 -9.63 -6.08 4.87
C GLU A 101 -9.83 -7.03 6.05
N ARG A 102 -8.93 -7.04 7.04
CA ARG A 102 -9.13 -7.78 8.30
C ARG A 102 -10.39 -7.31 9.01
N ALA A 103 -10.58 -6.01 9.13
CA ALA A 103 -11.78 -5.41 9.72
C ALA A 103 -12.98 -5.39 8.76
N GLY A 104 -12.75 -5.56 7.45
CA GLY A 104 -13.75 -5.60 6.40
C GLY A 104 -14.26 -7.01 6.13
N PHE A 105 -13.74 -7.63 5.07
CA PHE A 105 -14.23 -8.93 4.58
C PHE A 105 -13.88 -10.11 5.50
N PHE A 106 -12.85 -9.98 6.34
CA PHE A 106 -12.32 -11.05 7.18
C PHE A 106 -12.64 -10.90 8.67
N GLN A 107 -13.52 -9.97 9.07
CA GLN A 107 -13.85 -9.72 10.46
C GLN A 107 -14.29 -10.98 11.22
N ASN A 108 -15.08 -11.85 10.58
CA ASN A 108 -15.62 -13.08 11.15
C ASN A 108 -14.85 -14.35 10.72
N GLN A 109 -13.65 -14.20 10.16
CA GLN A 109 -12.82 -15.31 9.71
C GLN A 109 -11.58 -15.46 10.59
N SER A 110 -10.89 -16.61 10.48
CA SER A 110 -9.65 -16.82 11.23
C SER A 110 -8.53 -15.89 10.73
N LEU A 111 -7.57 -15.62 11.60
CA LEU A 111 -6.35 -14.89 11.24
C LEU A 111 -5.61 -15.59 10.09
N SER A 112 -5.48 -16.92 10.17
CA SER A 112 -4.82 -17.71 9.11
C SER A 112 -5.50 -17.59 7.73
N GLN A 113 -6.82 -17.43 7.69
CA GLN A 113 -7.53 -17.19 6.42
C GLN A 113 -7.21 -15.81 5.86
N PHE A 114 -7.11 -14.80 6.74
CA PHE A 114 -6.69 -13.47 6.35
C PHE A 114 -5.22 -13.44 5.87
N GLN A 115 -4.31 -14.09 6.61
CA GLN A 115 -2.89 -14.19 6.21
C GLN A 115 -2.72 -14.87 4.85
N LYS A 116 -3.48 -15.93 4.54
CA LYS A 116 -3.49 -16.54 3.19
C LYS A 116 -3.97 -15.57 2.11
N PHE A 117 -4.96 -14.74 2.42
CA PHE A 117 -5.42 -13.70 1.50
C PHE A 117 -4.31 -12.65 1.26
N VAL A 118 -3.64 -12.19 2.32
CA VAL A 118 -2.52 -11.25 2.21
C VAL A 118 -1.39 -11.83 1.36
N GLY A 119 -0.96 -13.08 1.62
CA GLY A 119 0.07 -13.76 0.82
C GLY A 119 -0.27 -13.82 -0.67
N MET A 120 -1.49 -14.21 -1.02
CA MET A 120 -1.98 -14.20 -2.41
C MET A 120 -1.91 -12.81 -3.04
N HIS A 121 -2.26 -11.77 -2.30
CA HIS A 121 -2.22 -10.39 -2.78
C HIS A 121 -0.79 -9.88 -2.98
N ILE A 122 0.14 -10.26 -2.10
CA ILE A 122 1.58 -9.98 -2.26
C ILE A 122 2.15 -10.71 -3.49
N GLU A 123 1.80 -11.97 -3.71
CA GLU A 123 2.22 -12.71 -4.91
C GLU A 123 1.76 -12.03 -6.20
N ALA A 124 0.51 -11.59 -6.25
CA ALA A 124 -0.02 -10.86 -7.40
C ALA A 124 0.66 -9.49 -7.58
N LEU A 125 0.92 -8.78 -6.49
CA LEU A 125 1.69 -7.54 -6.53
C LEU A 125 3.10 -7.78 -7.10
N ASN A 126 3.78 -8.82 -6.64
CA ASN A 126 5.11 -9.21 -7.12
C ASN A 126 5.11 -9.56 -8.63
N CYS A 127 4.01 -10.13 -9.15
CA CYS A 127 3.83 -10.34 -10.59
C CYS A 127 3.71 -9.01 -11.34
N ALA A 128 2.98 -8.03 -10.78
CA ALA A 128 2.87 -6.70 -11.38
C ALA A 128 4.21 -5.94 -11.36
N LEU A 129 5.02 -6.14 -10.31
CA LEU A 129 6.34 -5.51 -10.13
C LEU A 129 7.48 -6.23 -10.87
N ASP A 130 7.21 -7.35 -11.53
CA ASP A 130 8.26 -8.10 -12.24
C ASP A 130 9.02 -7.24 -13.25
N GLY A 131 10.35 -7.20 -13.11
CA GLY A 131 11.26 -6.39 -13.92
C GLY A 131 11.32 -4.90 -13.51
N ILE A 132 10.73 -4.51 -12.38
CA ILE A 132 10.88 -3.18 -11.78
C ILE A 132 11.89 -3.30 -10.62
N PRO A 133 12.92 -2.43 -10.56
CA PRO A 133 13.87 -2.43 -9.45
C PRO A 133 13.17 -2.12 -8.11
N SER A 134 13.43 -2.94 -7.08
CA SER A 134 12.77 -2.81 -5.78
C SER A 134 13.05 -1.47 -5.09
N ASP A 135 14.26 -0.92 -5.26
CA ASP A 135 14.67 0.38 -4.73
C ASP A 135 13.88 1.57 -5.31
N LYS A 136 13.12 1.34 -6.37
CA LYS A 136 12.21 2.32 -6.99
C LYS A 136 10.75 2.15 -6.56
N VAL A 137 10.47 1.24 -5.64
CA VAL A 137 9.09 0.93 -5.23
C VAL A 137 8.94 1.06 -3.72
N ARG A 138 7.88 1.74 -3.30
CA ARG A 138 7.40 1.81 -1.92
C ARG A 138 6.05 1.11 -1.82
N LEU A 139 5.83 0.36 -0.75
CA LEU A 139 4.55 -0.25 -0.44
C LEU A 139 3.91 0.49 0.74
N HIS A 140 2.75 1.11 0.50
CA HIS A 140 1.92 1.64 1.58
C HIS A 140 0.86 0.61 1.95
N ALA A 141 0.80 0.21 3.22
CA ALA A 141 -0.28 -0.57 3.78
C ALA A 141 -0.85 0.17 5.00
N CYS A 142 -2.16 0.10 5.20
CA CYS A 142 -2.82 0.76 6.32
C CYS A 142 -4.11 0.05 6.73
N TRP A 143 -4.61 0.41 7.90
CA TRP A 143 -5.87 -0.11 8.44
C TRP A 143 -7.10 0.70 8.01
N GLY A 144 -6.92 1.61 7.05
CA GLY A 144 -7.97 2.49 6.54
C GLY A 144 -8.04 3.83 7.28
N ASN A 145 -8.20 4.89 6.50
CA ASN A 145 -8.25 6.28 6.98
C ASN A 145 -9.71 6.67 7.27
N ARG A 146 -10.26 6.15 8.36
CA ARG A 146 -11.64 6.43 8.79
C ARG A 146 -11.71 6.68 10.30
N ASN A 147 -12.58 7.57 10.70
CA ASN A 147 -12.88 7.81 12.12
C ASN A 147 -13.77 6.67 12.66
N SER A 148 -13.16 5.62 13.17
CA SER A 148 -13.84 4.47 13.77
C SER A 148 -13.00 3.86 14.90
N PRO A 149 -13.57 2.98 15.75
CA PRO A 149 -12.86 2.38 16.89
C PRO A 149 -11.67 1.49 16.53
N HIS A 150 -11.54 1.00 15.31
CA HIS A 150 -10.46 0.14 14.85
C HIS A 150 -10.22 -1.14 15.69
N VAL A 151 -11.27 -1.69 16.30
CA VAL A 151 -11.16 -2.83 17.24
C VAL A 151 -10.99 -4.19 16.58
N HIS A 152 -11.18 -4.26 15.26
CA HIS A 152 -11.08 -5.48 14.47
C HIS A 152 -9.86 -5.51 13.53
N ASP A 153 -9.01 -4.51 13.63
CA ASP A 153 -7.81 -4.42 12.80
C ASP A 153 -6.84 -5.56 13.13
N VAL A 154 -6.09 -6.00 12.13
CA VAL A 154 -5.01 -6.97 12.33
C VAL A 154 -3.86 -6.32 13.07
N PRO A 155 -3.25 -6.96 14.09
CA PRO A 155 -2.00 -6.47 14.66
C PRO A 155 -0.87 -6.45 13.62
N CYS A 156 -0.05 -5.41 13.66
CA CYS A 156 1.07 -5.24 12.73
C CYS A 156 2.00 -6.47 12.66
N PRO A 157 2.45 -7.06 13.80
CA PRO A 157 3.35 -8.22 13.77
C PRO A 157 2.77 -9.43 13.02
N GLU A 158 1.45 -9.56 12.92
CA GLU A 158 0.80 -10.67 12.24
C GLU A 158 0.87 -10.59 10.70
N ILE A 159 1.19 -9.41 10.16
CA ILE A 159 1.31 -9.17 8.72
C ILE A 159 2.73 -8.79 8.28
N LEU A 160 3.60 -8.31 9.17
CA LEU A 160 4.96 -7.89 8.82
C LEU A 160 5.74 -8.95 8.04
N PRO A 161 5.79 -10.23 8.46
CA PRO A 161 6.51 -11.26 7.70
C PRO A 161 6.02 -11.41 6.25
N LEU A 162 4.71 -11.22 6.02
CA LEU A 162 4.13 -11.28 4.68
C LEU A 162 4.47 -10.03 3.86
N LEU A 163 4.44 -8.83 4.48
CA LEU A 163 4.83 -7.59 3.81
C LEU A 163 6.29 -7.62 3.35
N TYR A 164 7.17 -8.32 4.07
CA TYR A 164 8.58 -8.48 3.70
C TYR A 164 8.80 -9.35 2.46
N GLU A 165 7.80 -10.15 2.06
CA GLU A 165 7.84 -10.93 0.82
C GLU A 165 7.57 -10.06 -0.43
N ALA A 166 7.11 -8.81 -0.26
CA ALA A 166 6.92 -7.89 -1.36
C ALA A 166 8.26 -7.43 -1.95
N LYS A 167 8.36 -7.38 -3.27
CA LYS A 167 9.56 -6.94 -4.01
C LYS A 167 9.65 -5.42 -4.05
N VAL A 168 9.82 -4.80 -2.88
CA VAL A 168 9.87 -3.35 -2.69
C VAL A 168 11.09 -2.94 -1.87
N GLY A 169 11.56 -1.70 -2.01
CA GLY A 169 12.68 -1.17 -1.23
C GLY A 169 12.25 -0.42 0.03
N ALA A 170 10.96 -0.11 0.17
CA ALA A 170 10.44 0.55 1.36
C ALA A 170 9.00 0.11 1.67
N ILE A 171 8.68 0.09 2.96
CA ILE A 171 7.30 -0.08 3.45
C ILE A 171 6.88 1.16 4.23
N SER A 172 5.66 1.64 3.98
CA SER A 172 5.06 2.77 4.68
C SER A 172 3.86 2.29 5.49
N LEU A 173 3.93 2.46 6.80
CA LEU A 173 2.91 2.03 7.76
C LEU A 173 2.54 3.17 8.70
N PRO A 174 1.25 3.44 8.98
CA PRO A 174 0.81 4.52 9.85
C PRO A 174 0.93 4.14 11.33
N PHE A 175 1.76 4.87 12.07
CA PHE A 175 1.98 4.69 13.51
C PHE A 175 1.61 5.94 14.34
N ALA A 176 0.89 6.88 13.77
CA ALA A 176 0.41 8.05 14.51
C ALA A 176 -0.93 7.82 15.22
N ASN A 177 -1.76 6.90 14.70
CA ASN A 177 -3.04 6.58 15.32
C ASN A 177 -2.84 5.94 16.70
N PRO A 178 -3.54 6.38 17.76
CA PRO A 178 -3.41 5.80 19.11
C PRO A 178 -3.64 4.29 19.17
N ARG A 179 -4.40 3.72 18.23
CA ARG A 179 -4.64 2.27 18.15
C ARG A 179 -3.39 1.50 17.73
N HIS A 180 -2.58 2.09 16.83
CA HIS A 180 -1.44 1.43 16.19
C HIS A 180 -0.07 2.02 16.59
N ALA A 181 -0.04 3.14 17.32
CA ALA A 181 1.21 3.83 17.67
C ALA A 181 2.23 2.96 18.43
N HIS A 182 1.77 2.00 19.23
CA HIS A 182 2.64 1.07 19.95
C HIS A 182 3.21 -0.02 19.05
N GLU A 183 2.63 -0.28 17.90
CA GLU A 183 3.00 -1.41 17.03
C GLU A 183 4.31 -1.17 16.26
N VAL A 184 4.85 0.04 16.29
CA VAL A 184 6.22 0.29 15.80
C VAL A 184 7.26 -0.56 16.55
N GLU A 185 6.99 -0.95 17.80
CA GLU A 185 7.86 -1.85 18.56
C GLU A 185 7.96 -3.27 17.98
N ALA A 186 7.01 -3.65 17.10
CA ALA A 186 7.05 -4.97 16.45
C ALA A 186 8.31 -5.19 15.61
N PHE A 187 8.96 -4.12 15.15
CA PHE A 187 10.22 -4.22 14.41
C PHE A 187 11.40 -4.74 15.24
N ARG A 188 11.34 -4.71 16.58
CA ARG A 188 12.35 -5.33 17.45
C ARG A 188 12.33 -6.85 17.36
N ASP A 189 11.13 -7.45 17.24
CA ASP A 189 10.94 -8.89 17.13
C ASP A 189 10.88 -9.37 15.67
N HIS A 190 10.57 -8.47 14.75
CA HIS A 190 10.48 -8.69 13.32
C HIS A 190 11.34 -7.66 12.57
N PRO A 191 12.67 -7.75 12.63
CA PRO A 191 13.56 -6.76 12.04
C PRO A 191 13.34 -6.64 10.54
N LEU A 192 13.50 -5.42 10.04
CA LEU A 192 13.44 -5.15 8.60
C LEU A 192 14.51 -5.97 7.86
N PRO A 193 14.20 -6.51 6.68
CA PRO A 193 15.24 -7.01 5.78
C PRO A 193 16.24 -5.89 5.42
N ASP A 194 17.53 -6.22 5.28
CA ASP A 194 18.62 -5.27 5.01
C ASP A 194 18.39 -4.36 3.80
N HIS A 195 17.56 -4.81 2.84
CA HIS A 195 17.26 -4.07 1.61
C HIS A 195 16.03 -3.17 1.73
N MET A 196 15.33 -3.19 2.86
CA MET A 196 14.10 -2.43 3.08
C MET A 196 14.30 -1.24 4.01
N ILE A 197 13.54 -0.18 3.75
CA ILE A 197 13.46 1.02 4.58
C ILE A 197 12.05 1.13 5.18
N LEU A 198 11.94 1.42 6.47
CA LEU A 198 10.68 1.81 7.08
C LEU A 198 10.41 3.30 6.83
N MET A 199 9.23 3.60 6.33
CA MET A 199 8.66 4.95 6.24
C MET A 199 7.51 5.06 7.25
N PRO A 200 7.76 5.44 8.51
CA PRO A 200 6.73 5.49 9.53
C PRO A 200 5.80 6.68 9.29
N GLY A 201 4.49 6.43 9.26
CA GLY A 201 3.47 7.47 9.25
C GLY A 201 3.36 8.09 10.64
N VAL A 202 3.86 9.30 10.81
CA VAL A 202 3.99 9.98 12.12
C VAL A 202 2.98 11.11 12.33
N ILE A 203 2.14 11.38 11.33
CA ILE A 203 1.05 12.35 11.38
C ILE A 203 -0.29 11.60 11.38
N GLU A 204 -1.16 11.92 12.34
CA GLU A 204 -2.52 11.40 12.39
C GLU A 204 -3.43 12.22 11.44
N THR A 205 -3.97 11.55 10.42
CA THR A 205 -4.72 12.22 9.34
C THR A 205 -6.23 12.23 9.56
N VAL A 206 -6.74 11.51 10.57
CA VAL A 206 -8.19 11.39 10.83
C VAL A 206 -8.68 12.44 11.82
N THR A 207 -7.79 12.99 12.62
CA THR A 207 -8.12 14.05 13.59
C THR A 207 -7.97 15.44 12.99
N ASN A 208 -8.54 16.44 13.65
CA ASN A 208 -8.36 17.85 13.29
C ASN A 208 -7.25 18.55 14.09
N TYR A 209 -6.42 17.78 14.78
CA TYR A 209 -5.24 18.33 15.47
C TYR A 209 -4.11 18.56 14.48
N VAL A 210 -3.29 19.57 14.79
CA VAL A 210 -1.96 19.75 14.20
C VAL A 210 -0.97 19.32 15.28
N GLU A 211 -0.26 18.21 15.06
CA GLU A 211 0.69 17.71 16.04
C GLU A 211 1.84 18.70 16.28
N HIS A 212 2.23 18.80 17.55
CA HIS A 212 3.43 19.55 17.89
C HIS A 212 4.67 18.90 17.25
N PRO A 213 5.65 19.67 16.73
CA PRO A 213 6.85 19.10 16.12
C PRO A 213 7.62 18.13 17.02
N GLU A 214 7.64 18.34 18.33
CA GLU A 214 8.26 17.42 19.30
C GLU A 214 7.59 16.04 19.30
N VAL A 215 6.26 15.96 19.15
CA VAL A 215 5.52 14.69 19.07
C VAL A 215 5.90 13.95 17.78
N VAL A 216 6.06 14.67 16.68
CA VAL A 216 6.51 14.10 15.41
C VAL A 216 7.94 13.57 15.54
N ALA A 217 8.85 14.34 16.14
CA ALA A 217 10.23 13.96 16.39
C ALA A 217 10.32 12.73 17.31
N GLU A 218 9.52 12.66 18.39
CA GLU A 218 9.46 11.51 19.29
C GLU A 218 9.03 10.24 18.55
N ARG A 219 8.00 10.31 17.69
CA ARG A 219 7.54 9.17 16.89
C ARG A 219 8.61 8.69 15.90
N LEU A 220 9.34 9.61 15.27
CA LEU A 220 10.46 9.27 14.39
C LEU A 220 11.60 8.58 15.16
N ASN A 221 12.03 9.14 16.28
CA ASN A 221 13.08 8.55 17.11
C ASN A 221 12.71 7.15 17.59
N ARG A 222 11.46 6.97 17.99
CA ARG A 222 10.96 5.65 18.40
C ARG A 222 11.00 4.64 17.24
N ALA A 223 10.71 5.05 16.01
CA ALA A 223 10.82 4.18 14.85
C ALA A 223 12.29 3.79 14.58
N VAL A 224 13.22 4.76 14.64
CA VAL A 224 14.68 4.52 14.53
C VAL A 224 15.15 3.53 15.59
N GLU A 225 14.79 3.74 16.85
CA GLU A 225 15.14 2.84 17.94
C GLU A 225 14.56 1.41 17.77
N ALA A 226 13.37 1.30 17.20
CA ALA A 226 12.72 0.00 16.98
C ALA A 226 13.33 -0.77 15.81
N THR A 227 13.84 -0.07 14.78
CA THR A 227 14.50 -0.69 13.62
C THR A 227 16.00 -0.96 13.86
N GLY A 228 16.61 -0.35 14.86
CA GLY A 228 18.01 -0.57 15.24
C GLY A 228 19.03 0.25 14.44
N ASP A 229 18.58 1.32 13.79
CA ASP A 229 19.44 2.26 13.02
C ASP A 229 19.86 3.48 13.85
#